data_27df4da5807145bfab3c553351372469
#
_entry.id   27df4da5807145bfab3c553351372469
#
_cell.length_a   1.000
_cell.length_b   1.000
_cell.length_c   1.000
_cell.angle_alpha   90.00
_cell.angle_beta   90.00
_cell.angle_gamma   90.00
#
_symmetry.space_group_name_H-M   'P 1'
#
loop_
_entity.id
_entity.type
_entity.pdbx_description
1 polymer ?
#
loop_
_entity_poly.entity_id
_entity_poly.type
_entity_poly.pdbx_seq_one_letter_code
_entity_poly.pdbx_strand_id
1 'polypeptide(L)'
;MHATTASFTSEEVAALAKRIGAADTADLEQLRMGMEVELEHGRTNPLTNVTDDDALLTAKIALAHLRELPDYYTRLALMEAGGDGRQLRVRDLMSLEPVTVRGGAPLVVADMLMRQFGVSGLPVIDGQGKLIGVLSRTDLMALAGDARVEAWQGRSVAATMTAPSLTVEADAPLVEAAARMEEHHVHRLVVVEPQGGRPIGILSTTDIVRAVASSEASR
;
A
#
# COMPACT_ATOMS: atom_id res chain seq x y z
N MET A 1 31.65 -10.42 -12.38
CA MET A 1 30.80 -11.07 -13.38
C MET A 1 29.38 -10.83 -12.88
N HIS A 2 28.63 -9.92 -13.50
CA HIS A 2 27.24 -9.68 -13.16
C HIS A 2 26.43 -10.89 -13.64
N ALA A 3 25.82 -11.60 -12.71
CA ALA A 3 24.81 -12.59 -13.05
C ALA A 3 23.65 -11.84 -13.71
N THR A 4 23.28 -12.23 -14.91
CA THR A 4 22.07 -11.74 -15.58
C THR A 4 20.91 -12.24 -14.75
N THR A 5 20.28 -11.35 -13.99
CA THR A 5 19.06 -11.66 -13.25
C THR A 5 18.01 -12.02 -14.29
N ALA A 6 17.56 -13.27 -14.31
CA ALA A 6 16.47 -13.68 -15.19
C ALA A 6 15.23 -12.89 -14.76
N SER A 7 14.70 -12.10 -15.66
CA SER A 7 13.52 -11.28 -15.44
C SER A 7 12.33 -11.92 -16.15
N PHE A 8 11.22 -12.09 -15.45
CA PHE A 8 9.99 -12.60 -16.02
C PHE A 8 9.14 -11.47 -16.59
N THR A 9 8.70 -11.62 -17.83
CA THR A 9 7.76 -10.68 -18.44
C THR A 9 6.34 -10.87 -17.85
N SER A 10 5.54 -9.82 -17.87
CA SER A 10 4.13 -9.89 -17.41
C SER A 10 3.32 -10.96 -18.17
N GLU A 11 3.65 -11.21 -19.43
CA GLU A 11 2.98 -12.21 -20.26
C GLU A 11 3.35 -13.64 -19.82
N GLU A 12 4.62 -13.89 -19.50
CA GLU A 12 5.09 -15.18 -18.98
C GLU A 12 4.47 -15.47 -17.62
N VAL A 13 4.41 -14.47 -16.73
CA VAL A 13 3.80 -14.60 -15.40
C VAL A 13 2.31 -14.89 -15.52
N ALA A 14 1.59 -14.19 -16.38
CA ALA A 14 0.16 -14.45 -16.62
C ALA A 14 -0.10 -15.87 -17.16
N ALA A 15 0.75 -16.34 -18.08
CA ALA A 15 0.65 -17.71 -18.61
C ALA A 15 0.92 -18.77 -17.53
N LEU A 16 1.92 -18.52 -16.65
CA LEU A 16 2.23 -19.41 -15.54
C LEU A 16 1.13 -19.38 -14.46
N ALA A 17 0.60 -18.20 -14.12
CA ALA A 17 -0.52 -18.06 -13.18
C ALA A 17 -1.73 -18.86 -13.64
N LYS A 18 -2.05 -18.85 -14.94
CA LYS A 18 -3.11 -19.67 -15.52
C LYS A 18 -2.82 -21.17 -15.39
N ARG A 19 -1.58 -21.59 -15.63
CA ARG A 19 -1.17 -23.00 -15.52
C ARG A 19 -1.23 -23.56 -14.10
N ILE A 20 -0.97 -22.69 -13.09
CA ILE A 20 -1.06 -23.08 -11.67
C ILE A 20 -2.41 -22.80 -11.03
N GLY A 21 -3.40 -22.34 -11.82
CA GLY A 21 -4.78 -22.07 -11.35
C GLY A 21 -4.88 -20.85 -10.44
N ALA A 22 -4.05 -19.84 -10.65
CA ALA A 22 -3.96 -18.63 -9.83
C ALA A 22 -4.31 -17.34 -10.59
N ALA A 23 -4.73 -17.44 -11.87
CA ALA A 23 -4.95 -16.28 -12.74
C ALA A 23 -5.97 -15.27 -12.18
N ASP A 24 -6.99 -15.75 -11.48
CA ASP A 24 -8.09 -14.92 -10.96
C ASP A 24 -7.92 -14.59 -9.46
N THR A 25 -6.91 -15.14 -8.80
CA THR A 25 -6.77 -15.08 -7.33
C THR A 25 -5.45 -14.49 -6.86
N ALA A 26 -4.41 -14.46 -7.70
CA ALA A 26 -3.11 -13.92 -7.35
C ALA A 26 -2.91 -12.54 -7.97
N ASP A 27 -2.29 -11.63 -7.22
CA ASP A 27 -1.71 -10.42 -7.77
C ASP A 27 -0.52 -10.81 -8.64
N LEU A 28 -0.62 -10.52 -9.95
CA LEU A 28 0.41 -10.92 -10.93
C LEU A 28 1.74 -10.22 -10.71
N GLU A 29 1.73 -9.00 -10.18
CA GLU A 29 2.96 -8.27 -9.87
C GLU A 29 3.66 -8.87 -8.64
N GLN A 30 2.91 -9.19 -7.59
CA GLN A 30 3.45 -9.92 -6.45
C GLN A 30 3.98 -11.30 -6.86
N LEU A 31 3.29 -12.00 -7.77
CA LEU A 31 3.75 -13.28 -8.28
C LEU A 31 5.05 -13.12 -9.10
N ARG A 32 5.17 -12.07 -9.92
CA ARG A 32 6.39 -11.75 -10.67
C ARG A 32 7.55 -11.50 -9.73
N MET A 33 7.38 -10.60 -8.75
CA MET A 33 8.38 -10.32 -7.71
C MET A 33 8.82 -11.61 -7.01
N GLY A 34 7.85 -12.42 -6.62
CA GLY A 34 8.12 -13.68 -5.96
C GLY A 34 8.93 -14.65 -6.82
N MET A 35 8.60 -14.78 -8.08
CA MET A 35 9.35 -15.65 -8.99
C MET A 35 10.79 -15.17 -9.19
N GLU A 36 11.03 -13.87 -9.23
CA GLU A 36 12.37 -13.29 -9.33
C GLU A 36 13.21 -13.56 -8.07
N VAL A 37 12.62 -13.40 -6.89
CA VAL A 37 13.25 -13.72 -5.61
C VAL A 37 13.56 -15.22 -5.50
N GLU A 38 12.59 -16.08 -5.80
CA GLU A 38 12.75 -17.55 -5.67
C GLU A 38 13.77 -18.14 -6.66
N LEU A 39 14.17 -17.43 -7.70
CA LEU A 39 15.29 -17.83 -8.57
C LEU A 39 16.64 -17.86 -7.82
N GLU A 40 16.79 -17.17 -6.71
CA GLU A 40 17.98 -17.26 -5.85
C GLU A 40 18.17 -18.67 -5.29
N HIS A 41 17.06 -19.43 -5.16
CA HIS A 41 17.04 -20.85 -4.77
C HIS A 41 17.10 -21.81 -5.96
N GLY A 42 17.51 -21.33 -7.13
CA GLY A 42 17.78 -22.11 -8.32
C GLY A 42 19.26 -22.50 -8.46
N ARG A 43 19.70 -22.71 -9.69
CA ARG A 43 21.07 -23.15 -10.04
C ARG A 43 22.17 -22.21 -9.59
N THR A 44 21.83 -20.96 -9.27
CA THR A 44 22.80 -19.96 -8.79
C THR A 44 23.46 -20.40 -7.48
N ASN A 45 22.74 -21.08 -6.60
CA ASN A 45 23.27 -21.61 -5.35
C ASN A 45 23.00 -23.13 -5.22
N PRO A 46 24.01 -23.98 -5.49
CA PRO A 46 23.84 -25.44 -5.46
C PRO A 46 23.39 -26.01 -4.11
N LEU A 47 23.67 -25.29 -3.00
CA LEU A 47 23.30 -25.75 -1.65
C LEU A 47 21.82 -25.51 -1.32
N THR A 48 21.21 -24.52 -1.97
CA THR A 48 19.81 -24.15 -1.76
C THR A 48 18.96 -24.38 -3.00
N ASN A 49 19.50 -25.00 -4.04
CA ASN A 49 18.81 -25.27 -5.29
C ASN A 49 17.66 -26.26 -5.07
N VAL A 50 16.43 -25.78 -5.14
CA VAL A 50 15.21 -26.56 -5.06
C VAL A 50 14.36 -26.47 -6.32
N THR A 51 14.59 -25.45 -7.16
CA THR A 51 13.77 -25.21 -8.36
C THR A 51 14.44 -25.62 -9.66
N ASP A 52 15.77 -25.75 -9.66
CA ASP A 52 16.59 -26.00 -10.85
C ASP A 52 16.30 -25.02 -12.00
N ASP A 53 15.88 -23.78 -11.62
CA ASP A 53 15.41 -22.70 -12.50
C ASP A 53 14.12 -23.06 -13.28
N ASP A 54 13.36 -24.06 -12.85
CA ASP A 54 12.05 -24.36 -13.43
C ASP A 54 11.04 -23.29 -13.08
N ALA A 55 10.61 -22.52 -14.08
CA ALA A 55 9.70 -21.39 -13.90
C ALA A 55 8.34 -21.79 -13.31
N LEU A 56 7.83 -23.00 -13.59
CA LEU A 56 6.56 -23.47 -13.03
C LEU A 56 6.70 -23.80 -11.54
N LEU A 57 7.83 -24.40 -11.16
CA LEU A 57 8.10 -24.74 -9.77
C LEU A 57 8.33 -23.45 -8.95
N THR A 58 9.12 -22.53 -9.50
CA THR A 58 9.34 -21.19 -8.93
C THR A 58 8.02 -20.44 -8.71
N ALA A 59 7.12 -20.43 -9.72
CA ALA A 59 5.80 -19.81 -9.59
C ALA A 59 4.93 -20.47 -8.51
N LYS A 60 5.03 -21.78 -8.31
CA LYS A 60 4.28 -22.47 -7.25
C LYS A 60 4.79 -22.12 -5.85
N ILE A 61 6.11 -21.98 -5.68
CA ILE A 61 6.71 -21.56 -4.41
C ILE A 61 6.27 -20.13 -4.10
N ALA A 62 6.41 -19.22 -5.07
CA ALA A 62 5.96 -17.85 -4.92
C ALA A 62 4.46 -17.76 -4.56
N LEU A 63 3.62 -18.55 -5.22
CA LEU A 63 2.19 -18.60 -4.90
C LEU A 63 1.92 -19.15 -3.48
N ALA A 64 2.73 -20.08 -2.98
CA ALA A 64 2.55 -20.60 -1.62
C ALA A 64 2.73 -19.49 -0.59
N HIS A 65 3.78 -18.69 -0.70
CA HIS A 65 4.01 -17.53 0.17
C HIS A 65 2.91 -16.48 0.06
N LEU A 66 2.42 -16.18 -1.16
CA LEU A 66 1.34 -15.23 -1.37
C LEU A 66 -0.02 -15.69 -0.84
N ARG A 67 -0.24 -17.00 -0.69
CA ARG A 67 -1.44 -17.54 -0.04
C ARG A 67 -1.42 -17.39 1.47
N GLU A 68 -0.24 -17.42 2.08
CA GLU A 68 -0.06 -17.15 3.51
C GLU A 68 -0.09 -15.65 3.79
N LEU A 69 0.55 -14.86 2.92
CA LEU A 69 0.68 -13.42 3.06
C LEU A 69 0.64 -12.74 1.67
N PRO A 70 -0.48 -12.11 1.27
CA PRO A 70 -0.67 -11.58 -0.08
C PRO A 70 0.35 -10.55 -0.56
N ASP A 71 1.03 -9.86 0.35
CA ASP A 71 2.06 -8.86 0.09
C ASP A 71 3.47 -9.31 0.56
N TYR A 72 3.70 -10.61 0.66
CA TYR A 72 4.93 -11.22 1.16
C TYR A 72 6.19 -10.64 0.52
N TYR A 73 6.24 -10.58 -0.80
CA TYR A 73 7.44 -10.13 -1.53
C TYR A 73 7.66 -8.61 -1.45
N THR A 74 6.60 -7.82 -1.33
CA THR A 74 6.73 -6.39 -0.99
C THR A 74 7.39 -6.22 0.37
N ARG A 75 7.01 -7.01 1.37
CA ARG A 75 7.63 -6.95 2.71
C ARG A 75 9.07 -7.42 2.70
N LEU A 76 9.35 -8.50 1.99
CA LEU A 76 10.70 -9.03 1.86
C LEU A 76 11.63 -7.99 1.19
N ALA A 77 11.19 -7.38 0.08
CA ALA A 77 11.94 -6.33 -0.59
C ALA A 77 12.19 -5.10 0.30
N LEU A 78 11.21 -4.73 1.15
CA LEU A 78 11.39 -3.66 2.14
C LEU A 78 12.42 -4.01 3.22
N MET A 79 12.46 -5.27 3.64
CA MET A 79 13.48 -5.77 4.59
C MET A 79 14.87 -5.77 3.97
N GLU A 80 14.98 -6.14 2.69
CA GLU A 80 16.25 -6.22 1.95
C GLU A 80 16.75 -4.84 1.49
N ALA A 81 15.85 -3.92 1.13
CA ALA A 81 16.21 -2.54 0.78
C ALA A 81 16.90 -1.80 1.95
N GLY A 82 16.75 -2.29 3.17
CA GLY A 82 17.53 -1.88 4.34
C GLY A 82 18.98 -2.43 4.37
N GLY A 83 19.40 -3.17 3.35
CA GLY A 83 20.70 -3.86 3.31
C GLY A 83 21.94 -2.95 3.29
N ASP A 84 21.79 -1.64 3.09
CA ASP A 84 22.84 -0.64 3.30
C ASP A 84 22.88 -0.06 4.74
N GLY A 85 22.08 -0.66 5.66
CA GLY A 85 21.95 -0.22 7.04
C GLY A 85 20.98 0.96 7.22
N ARG A 86 20.38 1.47 6.16
CA ARG A 86 19.43 2.59 6.22
C ARG A 86 17.99 2.06 6.17
N GLN A 87 17.42 1.83 7.33
CA GLN A 87 16.00 1.47 7.44
C GLN A 87 15.12 2.60 6.89
N LEU A 88 14.35 2.32 5.82
CA LEU A 88 13.40 3.28 5.26
C LEU A 88 12.36 3.70 6.32
N ARG A 89 12.08 4.98 6.35
CA ARG A 89 11.10 5.59 7.23
C ARG A 89 9.88 6.08 6.45
N VAL A 90 8.79 6.27 7.13
CA VAL A 90 7.54 6.80 6.57
C VAL A 90 7.77 8.10 5.79
N ARG A 91 8.58 9.03 6.33
CA ARG A 91 8.90 10.31 5.67
C ARG A 91 9.61 10.19 4.32
N ASP A 92 10.28 9.06 4.06
CA ASP A 92 11.01 8.86 2.82
C ASP A 92 10.06 8.59 1.64
N LEU A 93 8.82 8.15 1.93
CA LEU A 93 7.82 7.75 0.93
C LEU A 93 6.48 8.49 1.02
N MET A 94 6.16 9.13 2.14
CA MET A 94 4.87 9.80 2.32
C MET A 94 4.69 10.94 1.32
N SER A 95 3.45 11.15 0.87
CA SER A 95 3.05 12.37 0.17
C SER A 95 2.87 13.49 1.19
N LEU A 96 3.53 14.63 0.96
CA LEU A 96 3.45 15.82 1.83
C LEU A 96 2.19 16.63 1.58
N GLU A 97 1.83 17.50 2.53
CA GLU A 97 0.75 18.47 2.42
C GLU A 97 -0.60 17.84 2.04
N PRO A 98 -1.15 16.95 2.87
CA PRO A 98 -2.38 16.25 2.55
C PRO A 98 -3.55 17.24 2.44
N VAL A 99 -4.38 17.04 1.42
CA VAL A 99 -5.65 17.78 1.32
C VAL A 99 -6.52 17.41 2.53
N THR A 100 -6.88 18.40 3.33
CA THR A 100 -7.67 18.20 4.56
C THR A 100 -9.06 18.82 4.43
N VAL A 101 -9.99 18.39 5.28
CA VAL A 101 -11.32 19.00 5.39
C VAL A 101 -11.63 19.25 6.86
N ARG A 102 -12.40 20.32 7.16
CA ARG A 102 -12.86 20.59 8.52
C ARG A 102 -14.03 19.71 8.90
N GLY A 103 -14.07 19.22 10.15
CA GLY A 103 -15.14 18.37 10.63
C GLY A 103 -16.54 19.01 10.51
N GLY A 104 -16.64 20.33 10.67
CA GLY A 104 -17.91 21.07 10.50
C GLY A 104 -18.32 21.34 9.05
N ALA A 105 -17.48 21.01 8.05
CA ALA A 105 -17.82 21.24 6.66
C ALA A 105 -18.96 20.31 6.19
N PRO A 106 -19.79 20.74 5.23
CA PRO A 106 -20.79 19.89 4.58
C PRO A 106 -20.11 18.75 3.79
N LEU A 107 -20.73 17.58 3.71
CA LEU A 107 -20.20 16.42 2.96
C LEU A 107 -19.95 16.73 1.49
N VAL A 108 -20.77 17.59 0.88
CA VAL A 108 -20.59 18.01 -0.53
C VAL A 108 -19.23 18.70 -0.76
N VAL A 109 -18.71 19.41 0.23
CA VAL A 109 -17.39 20.04 0.16
C VAL A 109 -16.28 18.97 0.15
N ALA A 110 -16.43 17.93 0.96
CA ALA A 110 -15.48 16.83 0.97
C ALA A 110 -15.47 16.05 -0.37
N ASP A 111 -16.64 15.76 -0.94
CA ASP A 111 -16.72 15.12 -2.28
C ASP A 111 -16.08 16.01 -3.37
N MET A 112 -16.34 17.31 -3.32
CA MET A 112 -15.72 18.26 -4.26
C MET A 112 -14.20 18.25 -4.14
N LEU A 113 -13.64 18.28 -2.94
CA LEU A 113 -12.20 18.22 -2.69
C LEU A 113 -11.61 16.90 -3.19
N MET A 114 -12.26 15.76 -2.91
CA MET A 114 -11.81 14.46 -3.38
C MET A 114 -11.75 14.38 -4.91
N ARG A 115 -12.73 14.98 -5.60
CA ARG A 115 -12.74 15.04 -7.08
C ARG A 115 -11.69 15.98 -7.62
N GLN A 116 -11.58 17.17 -7.06
CA GLN A 116 -10.67 18.22 -7.52
C GLN A 116 -9.22 17.78 -7.42
N PHE A 117 -8.85 17.12 -6.32
CA PHE A 117 -7.47 16.69 -6.06
C PHE A 117 -7.20 15.22 -6.43
N GLY A 118 -8.18 14.50 -6.97
CA GLY A 118 -8.02 13.11 -7.39
C GLY A 118 -7.75 12.14 -6.23
N VAL A 119 -8.16 12.49 -5.00
CA VAL A 119 -7.94 11.66 -3.80
C VAL A 119 -9.21 10.92 -3.42
N SER A 120 -9.06 9.75 -2.77
CA SER A 120 -10.20 8.93 -2.33
C SER A 120 -10.44 8.98 -0.82
N GLY A 121 -9.75 9.88 -0.12
CA GLY A 121 -9.95 10.12 1.32
C GLY A 121 -9.26 11.39 1.76
N LEU A 122 -9.79 11.99 2.81
CA LEU A 122 -9.34 13.26 3.37
C LEU A 122 -9.15 13.11 4.89
N PRO A 123 -8.00 13.50 5.44
CA PRO A 123 -7.88 13.74 6.87
C PRO A 123 -8.85 14.85 7.30
N VAL A 124 -9.57 14.60 8.38
CA VAL A 124 -10.51 15.54 8.96
C VAL A 124 -9.86 16.25 10.13
N ILE A 125 -9.90 17.58 10.11
CA ILE A 125 -9.28 18.42 11.14
C ILE A 125 -10.30 19.26 11.90
N ASP A 126 -9.94 19.59 13.13
CA ASP A 126 -10.70 20.55 13.95
C ASP A 126 -10.36 22.02 13.64
N GLY A 127 -10.86 22.94 14.45
CA GLY A 127 -10.59 24.37 14.34
C GLY A 127 -9.13 24.77 14.59
N GLN A 128 -8.36 23.92 15.25
CA GLN A 128 -6.93 24.11 15.58
C GLN A 128 -6.00 23.40 14.58
N GLY A 129 -6.55 22.69 13.59
CA GLY A 129 -5.81 21.94 12.60
C GLY A 129 -5.36 20.54 13.07
N LYS A 130 -5.85 20.08 14.22
CA LYS A 130 -5.57 18.75 14.74
C LYS A 130 -6.42 17.71 14.02
N LEU A 131 -5.86 16.54 13.73
CA LEU A 131 -6.57 15.41 13.16
C LEU A 131 -7.63 14.88 14.14
N ILE A 132 -8.86 14.75 13.67
CA ILE A 132 -9.98 14.21 14.44
C ILE A 132 -10.62 12.97 13.80
N GLY A 133 -10.27 12.66 12.55
CA GLY A 133 -10.79 11.49 11.83
C GLY A 133 -10.32 11.45 10.38
N VAL A 134 -10.86 10.50 9.64
CA VAL A 134 -10.67 10.37 8.18
C VAL A 134 -12.02 10.16 7.52
N LEU A 135 -12.28 10.85 6.41
CA LEU A 135 -13.44 10.62 5.57
C LEU A 135 -12.97 10.03 4.24
N SER A 136 -13.47 8.86 3.87
CA SER A 136 -13.17 8.19 2.63
C SER A 136 -14.32 8.26 1.63
N ARG A 137 -14.03 7.98 0.36
CA ARG A 137 -15.07 7.82 -0.67
C ARG A 137 -16.00 6.64 -0.36
N THR A 138 -15.51 5.61 0.32
CA THR A 138 -16.30 4.47 0.76
C THR A 138 -17.35 4.90 1.79
N ASP A 139 -17.00 5.81 2.72
CA ASP A 139 -17.96 6.34 3.70
C ASP A 139 -19.07 7.12 3.01
N LEU A 140 -18.72 7.93 2.00
CA LEU A 140 -19.72 8.66 1.18
C LEU A 140 -20.60 7.70 0.38
N MET A 141 -20.04 6.63 -0.17
CA MET A 141 -20.80 5.62 -0.91
C MET A 141 -21.74 4.82 -0.02
N ALA A 142 -21.32 4.48 1.20
CA ALA A 142 -22.14 3.76 2.17
C ALA A 142 -23.40 4.56 2.57
N LEU A 143 -23.31 5.89 2.59
CA LEU A 143 -24.46 6.76 2.84
C LEU A 143 -25.38 6.93 1.64
N ALA A 144 -24.84 6.74 0.43
CA ALA A 144 -25.52 7.24 -0.75
C ALA A 144 -26.71 6.39 -1.20
N GLY A 145 -26.73 5.07 -0.92
CA GLY A 145 -27.75 4.21 -1.53
C GLY A 145 -28.00 4.64 -2.99
N ASP A 146 -29.27 4.70 -3.39
CA ASP A 146 -29.67 5.20 -4.72
C ASP A 146 -29.88 6.73 -4.79
N ALA A 147 -29.88 7.45 -3.65
CA ALA A 147 -30.21 8.88 -3.53
C ALA A 147 -29.04 9.74 -3.02
N ARG A 148 -27.94 9.79 -3.77
CA ARG A 148 -26.65 10.37 -3.36
C ARG A 148 -26.71 11.80 -2.79
N VAL A 149 -27.35 12.73 -3.47
CA VAL A 149 -27.29 14.16 -3.09
C VAL A 149 -28.19 14.45 -1.90
N GLU A 150 -29.38 13.84 -1.85
CA GLU A 150 -30.36 14.04 -0.77
C GLU A 150 -29.86 13.43 0.56
N ALA A 151 -29.13 12.29 0.51
CA ALA A 151 -28.56 11.65 1.68
C ALA A 151 -27.46 12.49 2.37
N TRP A 152 -26.83 13.42 1.63
CA TRP A 152 -25.74 14.27 2.15
C TRP A 152 -26.20 15.64 2.62
N GLN A 153 -27.45 16.03 2.29
CA GLN A 153 -27.98 17.33 2.69
C GLN A 153 -28.04 17.47 4.21
N GLY A 154 -27.45 18.56 4.70
CA GLY A 154 -27.42 18.87 6.12
C GLY A 154 -26.45 18.05 6.97
N ARG A 155 -25.74 17.10 6.40
CA ARG A 155 -24.74 16.30 7.13
C ARG A 155 -23.36 16.95 7.10
N SER A 156 -22.70 16.98 8.26
CA SER A 156 -21.31 17.41 8.37
C SER A 156 -20.34 16.23 8.17
N VAL A 157 -19.10 16.57 7.80
CA VAL A 157 -18.00 15.61 7.71
C VAL A 157 -17.80 14.84 9.03
N ALA A 158 -17.84 15.55 10.16
CA ALA A 158 -17.66 14.94 11.48
C ALA A 158 -18.75 13.91 11.85
N ALA A 159 -19.96 14.05 11.30
CA ALA A 159 -21.05 13.10 11.53
C ALA A 159 -20.91 11.79 10.71
N THR A 160 -19.93 11.74 9.78
CA THR A 160 -19.78 10.64 8.81
C THR A 160 -18.38 10.03 8.81
N MET A 161 -17.38 10.79 9.24
CA MET A 161 -15.99 10.35 9.28
C MET A 161 -15.80 9.11 10.15
N THR A 162 -14.78 8.34 9.86
CA THR A 162 -14.26 7.29 10.75
C THR A 162 -13.34 7.93 11.78
N ALA A 163 -13.59 7.68 13.06
CA ALA A 163 -12.77 8.14 14.19
C ALA A 163 -12.70 7.06 15.29
N PRO A 164 -11.55 6.86 15.95
CA PRO A 164 -10.28 7.50 15.68
C PRO A 164 -9.68 7.03 14.36
N SER A 165 -8.88 7.88 13.70
CA SER A 165 -8.11 7.50 12.52
C SER A 165 -6.81 6.79 12.89
N LEU A 166 -6.40 5.85 12.04
CA LEU A 166 -5.08 5.24 12.15
C LEU A 166 -4.01 6.22 11.69
N THR A 167 -3.01 6.42 12.53
CA THR A 167 -1.93 7.37 12.29
C THR A 167 -0.58 6.69 12.42
N VAL A 168 0.43 7.33 11.85
CA VAL A 168 1.84 6.97 12.01
C VAL A 168 2.69 8.24 12.09
N GLU A 169 3.84 8.17 12.73
CA GLU A 169 4.80 9.27 12.77
C GLU A 169 5.72 9.21 11.54
N ALA A 170 6.21 10.38 11.10
CA ALA A 170 7.10 10.47 9.93
C ALA A 170 8.42 9.69 10.11
N ASP A 171 8.90 9.59 11.33
CA ASP A 171 10.15 8.90 11.66
C ASP A 171 9.98 7.40 11.96
N ALA A 172 8.75 6.90 11.95
CA ALA A 172 8.49 5.48 12.16
C ALA A 172 9.13 4.63 11.04
N PRO A 173 9.60 3.42 11.37
CA PRO A 173 10.04 2.47 10.36
C PRO A 173 8.93 2.14 9.35
N LEU A 174 9.26 2.08 8.07
CA LEU A 174 8.27 1.79 7.03
C LEU A 174 7.60 0.42 7.23
N VAL A 175 8.36 -0.57 7.72
CA VAL A 175 7.84 -1.91 8.05
C VAL A 175 6.74 -1.86 9.11
N GLU A 176 6.88 -0.98 10.13
CA GLU A 176 5.83 -0.79 11.13
C GLU A 176 4.55 -0.22 10.52
N ALA A 177 4.71 0.77 9.62
CA ALA A 177 3.56 1.35 8.94
C ALA A 177 2.84 0.32 8.04
N ALA A 178 3.59 -0.52 7.32
CA ALA A 178 3.05 -1.59 6.50
C ALA A 178 2.29 -2.63 7.36
N ALA A 179 2.87 -3.07 8.48
CA ALA A 179 2.23 -3.99 9.41
C ALA A 179 0.92 -3.43 9.98
N ARG A 180 0.89 -2.13 10.33
CA ARG A 180 -0.34 -1.46 10.79
C ARG A 180 -1.43 -1.39 9.73
N MET A 181 -1.06 -1.14 8.46
CA MET A 181 -2.03 -1.15 7.36
C MET A 181 -2.68 -2.51 7.22
N GLU A 182 -1.90 -3.58 7.35
CA GLU A 182 -2.41 -4.94 7.27
C GLU A 182 -3.28 -5.32 8.46
N GLU A 183 -2.79 -5.15 9.68
CA GLU A 183 -3.51 -5.50 10.91
C GLU A 183 -4.92 -4.89 10.94
N HIS A 184 -5.04 -3.67 10.42
CA HIS A 184 -6.30 -2.93 10.42
C HIS A 184 -7.04 -2.95 9.08
N HIS A 185 -6.55 -3.71 8.09
CA HIS A 185 -7.13 -3.83 6.75
C HIS A 185 -7.37 -2.47 6.06
N VAL A 186 -6.39 -1.55 6.19
CA VAL A 186 -6.42 -0.23 5.57
C VAL A 186 -5.31 -0.08 4.54
N HIS A 187 -5.55 0.71 3.50
CA HIS A 187 -4.60 0.93 2.42
C HIS A 187 -3.83 2.24 2.55
N ARG A 188 -4.01 2.97 3.64
CA ARG A 188 -3.31 4.23 3.92
C ARG A 188 -3.35 4.60 5.39
N LEU A 189 -2.33 5.35 5.81
CA LEU A 189 -2.22 5.95 7.12
C LEU A 189 -2.06 7.46 6.99
N VAL A 190 -2.60 8.19 7.94
CA VAL A 190 -2.33 9.63 8.08
C VAL A 190 -1.03 9.79 8.85
N VAL A 191 -0.08 10.50 8.26
CA VAL A 191 1.17 10.84 8.95
C VAL A 191 0.95 12.13 9.73
N VAL A 192 1.26 12.09 11.02
CA VAL A 192 1.02 13.20 11.95
C VAL A 192 2.31 13.70 12.60
N GLU A 193 2.30 14.96 13.00
CA GLU A 193 3.34 15.52 13.87
C GLU A 193 3.33 14.79 15.24
N PRO A 194 4.52 14.48 15.81
CA PRO A 194 4.62 13.82 17.13
C PRO A 194 3.95 14.63 18.24
N GLN A 195 4.01 15.95 18.15
CA GLN A 195 3.41 16.88 19.11
C GLN A 195 2.31 17.69 18.42
N GLY A 196 1.06 17.48 18.80
CA GLY A 196 -0.07 18.26 18.29
C GLY A 196 -1.00 17.52 17.34
N GLY A 197 -0.58 16.42 16.75
CA GLY A 197 -1.44 15.54 15.94
C GLY A 197 -1.96 16.21 14.67
N ARG A 198 -1.23 17.17 14.09
CA ARG A 198 -1.55 17.74 12.78
C ARG A 198 -1.20 16.76 11.68
N PRO A 199 -2.04 16.56 10.66
CA PRO A 199 -1.70 15.75 9.51
C PRO A 199 -0.64 16.49 8.66
N ILE A 200 0.50 15.83 8.43
CA ILE A 200 1.63 16.36 7.65
C ILE A 200 1.85 15.57 6.36
N GLY A 201 1.28 14.37 6.25
CA GLY A 201 1.40 13.53 5.07
C GLY A 201 0.38 12.40 5.04
N ILE A 202 0.41 11.68 3.93
CA ILE A 202 -0.29 10.40 3.74
C ILE A 202 0.72 9.39 3.26
N LEU A 203 0.71 8.21 3.85
CA LEU A 203 1.40 7.02 3.33
C LEU A 203 0.35 6.02 2.85
N SER A 204 0.48 5.55 1.62
CA SER A 204 -0.39 4.52 1.05
C SER A 204 0.40 3.27 0.65
N THR A 205 -0.31 2.14 0.49
CA THR A 205 0.28 0.91 -0.06
C THR A 205 0.90 1.14 -1.45
N THR A 206 0.33 2.05 -2.25
CA THR A 206 0.87 2.42 -3.57
C THR A 206 2.24 3.10 -3.47
N ASP A 207 2.46 3.92 -2.44
CA ASP A 207 3.74 4.60 -2.24
C ASP A 207 4.83 3.58 -1.87
N ILE A 208 4.47 2.59 -1.05
CA ILE A 208 5.35 1.48 -0.67
C ILE A 208 5.73 0.65 -1.91
N VAL A 209 4.74 0.21 -2.70
CA VAL A 209 4.97 -0.57 -3.93
C VAL A 209 5.85 0.19 -4.92
N ARG A 210 5.62 1.50 -5.08
CA ARG A 210 6.41 2.35 -5.98
C ARG A 210 7.88 2.45 -5.56
N ALA A 211 8.14 2.52 -4.25
CA ALA A 211 9.50 2.59 -3.72
C ALA A 211 10.27 1.29 -3.98
N VAL A 212 9.61 0.15 -3.81
CA VAL A 212 10.18 -1.18 -4.11
C VAL A 212 10.55 -1.27 -5.60
N ALA A 213 9.60 -0.96 -6.50
CA ALA A 213 9.82 -1.00 -7.94
C ALA A 213 10.97 -0.06 -8.40
N SER A 214 11.15 1.09 -7.72
CA SER A 214 12.22 2.06 -8.05
C SER A 214 13.60 1.61 -7.57
N SER A 215 13.68 0.84 -6.48
CA SER A 215 14.96 0.31 -5.97
C SER A 215 15.55 -0.77 -6.88
N GLU A 216 14.71 -1.52 -7.58
CA GLU A 216 15.12 -2.52 -8.56
C GLU A 216 15.67 -1.91 -9.86
N ALA A 217 15.12 -0.78 -10.31
CA ALA A 217 15.55 -0.09 -11.52
C ALA A 217 16.94 0.59 -11.39
N SER A 218 17.47 0.72 -10.17
CA SER A 218 18.74 1.39 -9.87
C SER A 218 19.91 0.41 -9.60
N ARG A 219 19.67 -0.88 -9.72
CA ARG A 219 20.67 -1.96 -9.64
C ARG A 219 20.96 -2.56 -11.01
#